data_1297c82816425d83a70f4a0b084f1c76
#
_entry.id   1297c82816425d83a70f4a0b084f1c76
#
_cell.length_a   1.000
_cell.length_b   1.000
_cell.length_c   1.000
_cell.angle_alpha   90.00
_cell.angle_beta   90.00
_cell.angle_gamma   90.00
#
_symmetry.space_group_name_H-M   'P 1'
#
loop_
_entity.id
_entity.type
_entity.pdbx_description
1 polymer ?
#
loop_
_entity_poly.entity_id
_entity_poly.type
_entity_poly.pdbx_seq_one_letter_code
_entity_poly.pdbx_strand_id
1 'polypeptide(L)'
;MEKFEHGGNVYSEAPHGGKWLDFSANINPLGLAPEVEHVIRENIAEIVHYPDPQAKRLKKALTAHYHLPEEQLLLGNGAAELFYLLMHTVRPKRAGIPVPSFGEYQRAAEAVDADIVFSPLQEARSFAPDIAAFKREIENVDCIFLGNPNNPTGNLLTREQLAEYLPFLETRGIWTVVDESFLDFLPDEENYTVRDLVSQYKYLLVVRSLTKFYAMPGLRLGFASAHPTLVQRLERGRDVWNVNSLAQAAGVAALGLKAYHKRSREFVQAEKDWLYERLSAIKGLRPIPPSVNFIMVNVEDTGLTSGELTAQMRQQGILVRDCANYTGLEGRQYIRVAVRTRGENEQMLKALEAIV
;
A
#
# COMPACT_ATOMS: atom_id res chain seq x y z
N MET A 1 -10.22 -19.05 -7.99
CA MET A 1 -9.29 -17.99 -7.52
C MET A 1 -9.76 -17.56 -6.14
N GLU A 2 -8.88 -17.45 -5.14
CA GLU A 2 -9.28 -16.96 -3.83
C GLU A 2 -9.68 -15.47 -3.94
N LYS A 3 -10.78 -15.10 -3.27
CA LYS A 3 -11.35 -13.73 -3.32
C LYS A 3 -10.35 -12.63 -2.91
N PHE A 4 -9.34 -12.98 -2.09
CA PHE A 4 -8.38 -12.04 -1.52
C PHE A 4 -6.93 -12.45 -1.78
N GLU A 5 -6.62 -12.95 -2.97
CA GLU A 5 -5.25 -13.25 -3.35
C GLU A 5 -4.39 -11.97 -3.41
N HIS A 6 -3.16 -12.05 -2.91
CA HIS A 6 -2.18 -10.96 -2.96
C HIS A 6 -0.99 -11.35 -3.83
N GLY A 7 -0.22 -10.35 -4.29
CA GLY A 7 1.07 -10.58 -4.93
C GLY A 7 2.13 -11.07 -3.94
N GLY A 8 3.29 -11.51 -4.45
CA GLY A 8 4.41 -11.99 -3.64
C GLY A 8 4.34 -13.49 -3.31
N ASN A 9 3.54 -14.29 -4.03
CA ASN A 9 3.47 -15.73 -3.83
C ASN A 9 4.64 -16.43 -4.52
N VAL A 10 5.82 -16.34 -3.90
CA VAL A 10 7.10 -16.93 -4.35
C VAL A 10 7.41 -18.29 -3.72
N TYR A 11 6.45 -18.88 -3.01
CA TYR A 11 6.66 -20.12 -2.21
C TYR A 11 6.60 -21.42 -3.02
N SER A 12 6.14 -21.38 -4.27
CA SER A 12 6.24 -22.51 -5.19
C SER A 12 7.58 -22.48 -5.94
N GLU A 13 8.02 -23.62 -6.43
CA GLU A 13 9.20 -23.69 -7.27
C GLU A 13 9.00 -22.88 -8.57
N ALA A 14 10.01 -22.08 -8.92
CA ALA A 14 10.02 -21.39 -10.20
C ALA A 14 10.35 -22.37 -11.33
N PRO A 15 9.84 -22.16 -12.56
CA PRO A 15 10.20 -22.96 -13.72
C PRO A 15 11.73 -23.04 -13.88
N HIS A 16 12.20 -24.20 -14.33
CA HIS A 16 13.62 -24.46 -14.59
C HIS A 16 14.55 -24.35 -13.37
N GLY A 17 14.01 -24.49 -12.14
CA GLY A 17 14.82 -24.50 -10.90
C GLY A 17 15.44 -23.16 -10.51
N GLY A 18 14.96 -22.04 -11.11
CA GLY A 18 15.43 -20.68 -10.84
C GLY A 18 14.72 -20.00 -9.66
N LYS A 19 14.96 -18.69 -9.51
CA LYS A 19 14.20 -17.81 -8.63
C LYS A 19 13.10 -17.12 -9.44
N TRP A 20 11.97 -16.87 -8.79
CA TRP A 20 10.92 -16.05 -9.38
C TRP A 20 11.40 -14.61 -9.62
N LEU A 21 11.12 -14.09 -10.81
CA LEU A 21 11.17 -12.66 -11.07
C LEU A 21 9.82 -12.06 -10.69
N ASP A 22 9.73 -11.48 -9.50
CA ASP A 22 8.46 -11.10 -8.90
C ASP A 22 8.11 -9.62 -9.17
N PHE A 23 7.21 -9.39 -10.11
CA PHE A 23 6.54 -8.11 -10.39
C PHE A 23 5.16 -8.00 -9.72
N SER A 24 4.72 -9.01 -8.98
CA SER A 24 3.39 -9.00 -8.34
C SER A 24 3.38 -8.27 -7.01
N ALA A 25 4.54 -8.14 -6.34
CA ALA A 25 4.73 -7.43 -5.08
C ALA A 25 5.41 -6.07 -5.30
N ASN A 26 4.78 -4.99 -4.82
CA ASN A 26 5.24 -3.61 -5.01
C ASN A 26 6.32 -3.24 -3.98
N ILE A 27 7.47 -3.87 -4.04
CA ILE A 27 8.60 -3.66 -3.11
C ILE A 27 9.68 -2.82 -3.80
N ASN A 28 10.39 -1.98 -3.04
CA ASN A 28 11.50 -1.18 -3.54
C ASN A 28 12.53 -2.06 -4.25
N PRO A 29 12.83 -1.81 -5.53
CA PRO A 29 13.75 -2.62 -6.33
C PRO A 29 15.20 -2.55 -5.84
N LEU A 30 15.58 -1.55 -5.06
CA LEU A 30 16.93 -1.46 -4.46
C LEU A 30 17.15 -2.49 -3.34
N GLY A 31 16.10 -3.19 -2.90
CA GLY A 31 16.16 -4.20 -1.85
C GLY A 31 16.42 -3.64 -0.46
N LEU A 32 16.65 -4.53 0.50
CA LEU A 32 16.95 -4.18 1.88
C LEU A 32 18.29 -3.45 1.96
N ALA A 33 18.32 -2.30 2.63
CA ALA A 33 19.56 -1.55 2.82
C ALA A 33 20.56 -2.37 3.67
N PRO A 34 21.87 -2.41 3.30
CA PRO A 34 22.88 -3.17 4.05
C PRO A 34 22.97 -2.79 5.53
N GLU A 35 22.74 -1.52 5.85
CA GLU A 35 22.75 -1.01 7.23
C GLU A 35 21.57 -1.59 8.04
N VAL A 36 20.41 -1.77 7.41
CA VAL A 36 19.24 -2.41 8.05
C VAL A 36 19.49 -3.91 8.23
N GLU A 37 20.05 -4.58 7.22
CA GLU A 37 20.43 -5.97 7.32
C GLU A 37 21.45 -6.21 8.45
N HIS A 38 22.45 -5.35 8.57
CA HIS A 38 23.43 -5.40 9.66
C HIS A 38 22.75 -5.28 11.03
N VAL A 39 21.89 -4.29 11.22
CA VAL A 39 21.14 -4.12 12.48
C VAL A 39 20.28 -5.34 12.82
N ILE A 40 19.64 -5.98 11.83
CA ILE A 40 18.87 -7.21 12.05
C ILE A 40 19.80 -8.32 12.56
N ARG A 41 20.95 -8.53 11.92
CA ARG A 41 21.95 -9.56 12.32
C ARG A 41 22.47 -9.33 13.73
N GLU A 42 22.81 -8.11 14.08
CA GLU A 42 23.30 -7.74 15.40
C GLU A 42 22.25 -7.93 16.53
N ASN A 43 20.97 -7.79 16.19
CA ASN A 43 19.88 -7.91 17.15
C ASN A 43 19.23 -9.30 17.17
N ILE A 44 19.72 -10.29 16.40
CA ILE A 44 19.06 -11.58 16.31
C ILE A 44 19.11 -12.36 17.66
N ALA A 45 20.16 -12.16 18.46
CA ALA A 45 20.28 -12.78 19.78
C ALA A 45 19.26 -12.23 20.80
N GLU A 46 18.75 -11.01 20.57
CA GLU A 46 17.81 -10.35 21.47
C GLU A 46 16.37 -10.89 21.36
N ILE A 47 16.10 -11.80 20.41
CA ILE A 47 14.76 -12.41 20.24
C ILE A 47 14.34 -13.29 21.41
N VAL A 48 15.25 -13.61 22.34
CA VAL A 48 14.95 -14.31 23.60
C VAL A 48 14.18 -13.44 24.58
N HIS A 49 14.14 -12.13 24.35
CA HIS A 49 13.42 -11.15 25.16
C HIS A 49 12.14 -10.68 24.46
N TYR A 50 11.13 -10.37 25.26
CA TYR A 50 9.94 -9.69 24.71
C TYR A 50 10.33 -8.33 24.11
N PRO A 51 9.65 -7.90 23.02
CA PRO A 51 9.85 -6.56 22.47
C PRO A 51 9.54 -5.47 23.49
N ASP A 52 10.15 -4.28 23.33
CA ASP A 52 9.70 -3.10 24.10
C ASP A 52 8.23 -2.81 23.78
N PRO A 53 7.31 -2.95 24.76
CA PRO A 53 5.87 -2.78 24.49
C PRO A 53 5.50 -1.34 24.12
N GLN A 54 6.33 -0.37 24.46
CA GLN A 54 6.15 1.03 24.10
C GLN A 54 6.91 1.41 22.83
N ALA A 55 7.84 0.55 22.35
CA ALA A 55 8.71 0.78 21.20
C ALA A 55 9.34 2.18 21.18
N LYS A 56 9.85 2.63 22.34
CA LYS A 56 10.31 4.02 22.59
C LYS A 56 11.29 4.53 21.54
N ARG A 57 12.28 3.70 21.18
CA ARG A 57 13.31 4.08 20.21
C ARG A 57 12.70 4.29 18.82
N LEU A 58 11.78 3.41 18.42
CA LEU A 58 11.10 3.50 17.13
C LEU A 58 10.13 4.69 17.08
N LYS A 59 9.32 4.90 18.13
CA LYS A 59 8.43 6.09 18.21
C LYS A 59 9.24 7.38 18.12
N LYS A 60 10.35 7.48 18.84
CA LYS A 60 11.25 8.66 18.76
C LYS A 60 11.80 8.86 17.33
N ALA A 61 12.18 7.78 16.64
CA ALA A 61 12.66 7.85 15.26
C ALA A 61 11.55 8.30 14.28
N LEU A 62 10.32 7.78 14.44
CA LEU A 62 9.14 8.18 13.66
C LEU A 62 8.78 9.66 13.89
N THR A 63 8.75 10.11 15.16
CA THR A 63 8.53 11.51 15.52
C THR A 63 9.54 12.44 14.83
N ALA A 64 10.81 12.08 14.86
CA ALA A 64 11.87 12.87 14.22
C ALA A 64 11.77 12.87 12.69
N HIS A 65 11.38 11.75 12.08
CA HIS A 65 11.33 11.58 10.63
C HIS A 65 10.08 12.22 10.01
N TYR A 66 8.91 12.01 10.61
CA TYR A 66 7.62 12.47 10.06
C TYR A 66 7.10 13.75 10.73
N HIS A 67 7.85 14.32 11.69
CA HIS A 67 7.49 15.53 12.44
C HIS A 67 6.12 15.43 13.15
N LEU A 68 5.82 14.25 13.71
CA LEU A 68 4.57 13.96 14.41
C LEU A 68 4.83 13.82 15.92
N PRO A 69 3.97 14.36 16.79
CA PRO A 69 4.03 14.10 18.24
C PRO A 69 3.83 12.61 18.56
N GLU A 70 4.52 12.11 19.59
CA GLU A 70 4.48 10.69 19.94
C GLU A 70 3.07 10.20 20.31
N GLU A 71 2.28 11.05 20.96
CA GLU A 71 0.89 10.77 21.34
C GLU A 71 -0.07 10.62 20.15
N GLN A 72 0.35 11.01 18.96
CA GLN A 72 -0.39 10.82 17.70
C GLN A 72 0.02 9.53 16.95
N LEU A 73 1.02 8.79 17.46
CA LEU A 73 1.58 7.62 16.78
C LEU A 73 1.06 6.32 17.38
N LEU A 74 0.60 5.42 16.51
CA LEU A 74 0.21 4.05 16.83
C LEU A 74 0.99 3.09 15.93
N LEU A 75 1.67 2.11 16.52
CA LEU A 75 2.44 1.10 15.77
C LEU A 75 1.59 -0.13 15.46
N GLY A 76 1.84 -0.73 14.30
CA GLY A 76 1.18 -1.95 13.84
C GLY A 76 2.15 -3.00 13.28
N ASN A 77 1.78 -4.25 13.42
CA ASN A 77 2.43 -5.40 12.78
C ASN A 77 2.12 -5.41 11.26
N GLY A 78 2.64 -4.41 10.59
CA GLY A 78 2.26 -3.98 9.25
C GLY A 78 1.02 -3.06 9.26
N ALA A 79 0.81 -2.37 8.13
CA ALA A 79 -0.32 -1.44 7.97
C ALA A 79 -1.68 -2.15 8.08
N ALA A 80 -1.78 -3.39 7.60
CA ALA A 80 -3.05 -4.12 7.59
C ALA A 80 -3.61 -4.34 9.00
N GLU A 81 -2.79 -4.64 10.01
CA GLU A 81 -3.27 -4.77 11.39
C GLU A 81 -4.04 -3.53 11.86
N LEU A 82 -3.60 -2.35 11.45
CA LEU A 82 -4.22 -1.08 11.87
C LEU A 82 -5.63 -0.89 11.31
N PHE A 83 -5.91 -1.45 10.12
CA PHE A 83 -7.27 -1.46 9.56
C PHE A 83 -8.19 -2.34 10.40
N TYR A 84 -7.77 -3.58 10.70
CA TYR A 84 -8.54 -4.49 11.55
C TYR A 84 -8.73 -3.92 12.96
N LEU A 85 -7.68 -3.36 13.54
CA LEU A 85 -7.72 -2.76 14.86
C LEU A 85 -8.74 -1.61 14.93
N LEU A 86 -8.77 -0.72 13.92
CA LEU A 86 -9.79 0.32 13.84
C LEU A 86 -11.18 -0.31 13.76
N MET A 87 -11.41 -1.22 12.81
CA MET A 87 -12.72 -1.83 12.59
C MET A 87 -13.24 -2.54 13.83
N HIS A 88 -12.42 -3.35 14.51
CA HIS A 88 -12.81 -4.00 15.78
C HIS A 88 -13.07 -3.01 16.93
N THR A 89 -12.37 -1.85 16.93
CA THR A 89 -12.51 -0.85 17.99
C THR A 89 -13.76 0.01 17.80
N VAL A 90 -14.07 0.41 16.56
CA VAL A 90 -15.18 1.34 16.29
C VAL A 90 -16.46 0.64 15.87
N ARG A 91 -16.36 -0.58 15.32
CA ARG A 91 -17.46 -1.44 14.87
C ARG A 91 -18.49 -0.68 14.03
N PRO A 92 -18.09 -0.13 12.89
CA PRO A 92 -19.02 0.58 12.02
C PRO A 92 -20.05 -0.42 11.47
N LYS A 93 -21.28 0.04 11.27
CA LYS A 93 -22.32 -0.77 10.62
C LYS A 93 -22.16 -0.80 9.11
N ARG A 94 -21.65 0.31 8.54
CA ARG A 94 -21.47 0.45 7.09
C ARG A 94 -20.13 1.07 6.77
N ALA A 95 -19.39 0.47 5.82
CA ALA A 95 -18.10 0.93 5.34
C ALA A 95 -18.17 1.32 3.86
N GLY A 96 -17.70 2.54 3.51
CA GLY A 96 -17.56 3.02 2.15
C GLY A 96 -16.18 2.71 1.60
N ILE A 97 -16.10 2.08 0.43
CA ILE A 97 -14.82 1.67 -0.18
C ILE A 97 -14.85 2.02 -1.68
N PRO A 98 -14.00 2.98 -2.15
CA PRO A 98 -13.78 3.16 -3.58
C PRO A 98 -13.16 1.90 -4.19
N VAL A 99 -13.66 1.47 -5.35
CA VAL A 99 -13.18 0.25 -6.01
C VAL A 99 -12.84 0.50 -7.48
N PRO A 100 -11.77 -0.10 -8.02
CA PRO A 100 -10.91 -1.10 -7.37
C PRO A 100 -9.97 -0.47 -6.32
N SER A 101 -9.73 -1.19 -5.22
CA SER A 101 -8.80 -0.79 -4.17
C SER A 101 -8.19 -2.00 -3.45
N PHE A 102 -7.34 -1.76 -2.45
CA PHE A 102 -6.66 -2.82 -1.72
C PHE A 102 -7.65 -3.71 -0.97
N GLY A 103 -7.63 -5.02 -1.25
CA GLY A 103 -8.61 -5.99 -0.74
C GLY A 103 -8.71 -6.10 0.79
N GLU A 104 -7.66 -5.68 1.53
CA GLU A 104 -7.71 -5.71 2.99
C GLU A 104 -8.68 -4.69 3.60
N TYR A 105 -9.08 -3.64 2.87
CA TYR A 105 -10.14 -2.74 3.35
C TYR A 105 -11.47 -3.48 3.45
N GLN A 106 -11.83 -4.22 2.39
CA GLN A 106 -13.02 -5.04 2.36
C GLN A 106 -12.96 -6.14 3.41
N ARG A 107 -11.83 -6.87 3.52
CA ARG A 107 -11.65 -7.92 4.52
C ARG A 107 -11.79 -7.39 5.96
N ALA A 108 -11.21 -6.22 6.25
CA ALA A 108 -11.32 -5.61 7.56
C ALA A 108 -12.77 -5.20 7.90
N ALA A 109 -13.55 -4.74 6.91
CA ALA A 109 -14.97 -4.44 7.07
C ALA A 109 -15.80 -5.73 7.28
N GLU A 110 -15.56 -6.76 6.47
CA GLU A 110 -16.21 -8.09 6.60
C GLU A 110 -15.91 -8.76 7.97
N ALA A 111 -14.70 -8.52 8.53
CA ALA A 111 -14.30 -9.11 9.83
C ALA A 111 -15.12 -8.61 11.03
N VAL A 112 -15.90 -7.55 10.86
CA VAL A 112 -16.79 -6.98 11.88
C VAL A 112 -18.26 -6.97 11.43
N ASP A 113 -18.58 -7.72 10.38
CA ASP A 113 -19.92 -7.84 9.79
C ASP A 113 -20.50 -6.47 9.33
N ALA A 114 -19.63 -5.54 8.89
CA ALA A 114 -20.10 -4.27 8.36
C ALA A 114 -20.63 -4.43 6.93
N ASP A 115 -21.77 -3.80 6.64
CA ASP A 115 -22.27 -3.67 5.28
C ASP A 115 -21.30 -2.80 4.46
N ILE A 116 -21.02 -3.21 3.22
CA ILE A 116 -20.07 -2.48 2.38
C ILE A 116 -20.78 -1.73 1.28
N VAL A 117 -20.49 -0.44 1.17
CA VAL A 117 -20.93 0.43 0.08
C VAL A 117 -19.74 0.65 -0.85
N PHE A 118 -19.78 0.04 -2.03
CA PHE A 118 -18.76 0.23 -3.05
C PHE A 118 -19.04 1.49 -3.86
N SER A 119 -17.99 2.30 -4.08
CA SER A 119 -17.99 3.47 -4.95
C SER A 119 -17.10 3.21 -6.17
N PRO A 120 -17.66 2.90 -7.36
CA PRO A 120 -16.87 2.53 -8.52
C PRO A 120 -16.02 3.68 -9.07
N LEU A 121 -14.72 3.48 -9.13
CA LEU A 121 -13.77 4.36 -9.83
C LEU A 121 -13.81 4.07 -11.32
N GLN A 122 -13.77 5.11 -12.16
CA GLN A 122 -13.96 4.99 -13.60
C GLN A 122 -12.63 5.09 -14.36
N GLU A 123 -12.38 4.15 -15.29
CA GLU A 123 -11.21 4.18 -16.15
C GLU A 123 -11.11 5.46 -17.00
N ALA A 124 -12.24 5.97 -17.49
CA ALA A 124 -12.31 7.22 -18.25
C ALA A 124 -11.75 8.44 -17.48
N ARG A 125 -11.61 8.33 -16.15
CA ARG A 125 -11.00 9.32 -15.27
C ARG A 125 -9.68 8.81 -14.69
N SER A 126 -9.05 7.84 -15.31
CA SER A 126 -7.86 7.14 -14.80
C SER A 126 -8.04 6.67 -13.36
N PHE A 127 -9.25 6.19 -13.03
CA PHE A 127 -9.66 5.76 -11.70
C PHE A 127 -9.48 6.82 -10.59
N ALA A 128 -9.45 8.09 -10.93
CA ALA A 128 -9.45 9.16 -9.94
C ALA A 128 -10.82 9.25 -9.26
N PRO A 129 -10.88 9.36 -7.92
CA PRO A 129 -12.14 9.54 -7.21
C PRO A 129 -12.87 10.81 -7.64
N ASP A 130 -14.18 10.69 -7.87
CA ASP A 130 -15.06 11.85 -8.01
C ASP A 130 -15.52 12.29 -6.62
N ILE A 131 -14.95 13.38 -6.13
CA ILE A 131 -15.25 13.92 -4.78
C ILE A 131 -16.75 14.15 -4.57
N ALA A 132 -17.41 14.78 -5.54
CA ALA A 132 -18.81 15.12 -5.42
C ALA A 132 -19.72 13.88 -5.50
N ALA A 133 -19.40 12.92 -6.38
CA ALA A 133 -20.11 11.65 -6.45
C ALA A 133 -19.88 10.83 -5.17
N PHE A 134 -18.64 10.73 -4.73
CA PHE A 134 -18.28 10.01 -3.51
C PHE A 134 -19.01 10.53 -2.26
N LYS A 135 -19.08 11.86 -2.07
CA LYS A 135 -19.86 12.47 -0.97
C LYS A 135 -21.33 12.00 -0.96
N ARG A 136 -21.96 11.84 -2.11
CA ARG A 136 -23.35 11.36 -2.21
C ARG A 136 -23.47 9.86 -1.92
N GLU A 137 -22.53 9.07 -2.45
CA GLU A 137 -22.54 7.61 -2.30
C GLU A 137 -22.28 7.18 -0.86
N ILE A 138 -21.43 7.92 -0.12
CA ILE A 138 -21.07 7.61 1.26
C ILE A 138 -21.93 8.32 2.31
N GLU A 139 -23.05 8.94 1.92
CA GLU A 139 -23.88 9.74 2.85
C GLU A 139 -24.35 8.96 4.09
N ASN A 140 -24.48 7.64 3.97
CA ASN A 140 -25.00 6.76 5.01
C ASN A 140 -23.97 5.71 5.47
N VAL A 141 -22.67 6.04 5.49
CA VAL A 141 -21.63 5.16 6.02
C VAL A 141 -21.05 5.68 7.33
N ASP A 142 -20.50 4.77 8.13
CA ASP A 142 -19.88 5.09 9.41
C ASP A 142 -18.35 5.13 9.32
N CYS A 143 -17.80 4.48 8.26
CA CYS A 143 -16.36 4.39 8.03
C CYS A 143 -16.07 4.47 6.52
N ILE A 144 -14.94 5.06 6.14
CA ILE A 144 -14.43 5.02 4.75
C ILE A 144 -12.96 4.66 4.72
N PHE A 145 -12.55 4.02 3.60
CA PHE A 145 -11.15 3.76 3.29
C PHE A 145 -10.77 4.49 2.01
N LEU A 146 -9.64 5.18 2.04
CA LEU A 146 -9.06 5.89 0.88
C LEU A 146 -7.59 5.51 0.75
N GLY A 147 -7.23 4.75 -0.29
CA GLY A 147 -5.83 4.53 -0.66
C GLY A 147 -5.27 5.79 -1.33
N ASN A 148 -4.17 6.34 -0.84
CA ASN A 148 -3.54 7.53 -1.41
C ASN A 148 -2.00 7.45 -1.33
N PRO A 149 -1.33 6.93 -2.36
CA PRO A 149 -1.83 6.43 -3.66
C PRO A 149 -2.68 5.17 -3.57
N ASN A 150 -3.69 5.06 -4.43
CA ASN A 150 -4.55 3.89 -4.46
C ASN A 150 -3.86 2.67 -5.13
N ASN A 151 -4.03 1.50 -4.56
CA ASN A 151 -3.61 0.22 -5.12
C ASN A 151 -4.85 -0.58 -5.54
N PRO A 152 -5.04 -0.97 -6.83
CA PRO A 152 -4.00 -1.17 -7.84
C PRO A 152 -3.79 -0.02 -8.85
N THR A 153 -4.58 1.03 -8.82
CA THR A 153 -4.70 2.00 -9.91
C THR A 153 -3.54 3.01 -9.98
N GLY A 154 -2.86 3.26 -8.86
CA GLY A 154 -1.76 4.22 -8.78
C GLY A 154 -2.21 5.69 -8.78
N ASN A 155 -3.51 5.97 -8.78
CA ASN A 155 -3.97 7.36 -8.72
C ASN A 155 -3.73 7.99 -7.35
N LEU A 156 -3.71 9.31 -7.33
CA LEU A 156 -3.26 10.11 -6.19
C LEU A 156 -4.14 11.36 -6.07
N LEU A 157 -4.66 11.58 -4.87
CA LEU A 157 -5.35 12.82 -4.49
C LEU A 157 -4.35 13.78 -3.87
N THR A 158 -4.45 15.06 -4.21
CA THR A 158 -3.63 16.08 -3.55
C THR A 158 -4.12 16.32 -2.11
N ARG A 159 -3.23 16.93 -1.31
CA ARG A 159 -3.55 17.32 0.06
C ARG A 159 -4.79 18.23 0.11
N GLU A 160 -4.89 19.19 -0.82
CA GLU A 160 -6.04 20.12 -0.91
C GLU A 160 -7.33 19.35 -1.18
N GLN A 161 -7.31 18.42 -2.13
CA GLN A 161 -8.46 17.58 -2.43
C GLN A 161 -8.90 16.78 -1.21
N LEU A 162 -7.99 16.14 -0.49
CA LEU A 162 -8.30 15.42 0.74
C LEU A 162 -8.81 16.36 1.83
N ALA A 163 -8.15 17.51 2.04
CA ALA A 163 -8.53 18.50 3.05
C ALA A 163 -9.92 19.08 2.81
N GLU A 164 -10.39 19.14 1.57
CA GLU A 164 -11.79 19.54 1.24
C GLU A 164 -12.83 18.52 1.74
N TYR A 165 -12.43 17.23 1.88
CA TYR A 165 -13.35 16.18 2.38
C TYR A 165 -13.44 16.13 3.89
N LEU A 166 -12.31 16.32 4.57
CA LEU A 166 -12.19 16.05 6.01
C LEU A 166 -13.23 16.79 6.87
N PRO A 167 -13.57 18.09 6.63
CA PRO A 167 -14.62 18.77 7.42
C PRO A 167 -16.00 18.11 7.28
N PHE A 168 -16.34 17.63 6.08
CA PHE A 168 -17.61 16.94 5.83
C PHE A 168 -17.67 15.62 6.60
N LEU A 169 -16.59 14.84 6.56
CA LEU A 169 -16.50 13.55 7.24
C LEU A 169 -16.50 13.72 8.78
N GLU A 170 -15.72 14.68 9.28
CA GLU A 170 -15.65 15.01 10.71
C GLU A 170 -17.01 15.42 11.26
N THR A 171 -17.74 16.33 10.58
CA THR A 171 -19.05 16.81 11.02
C THR A 171 -20.09 15.68 11.13
N ARG A 172 -19.95 14.64 10.32
CA ARG A 172 -20.82 13.46 10.33
C ARG A 172 -20.33 12.34 11.25
N GLY A 173 -19.13 12.48 11.84
CA GLY A 173 -18.54 11.44 12.69
C GLY A 173 -18.11 10.19 11.91
N ILE A 174 -17.79 10.33 10.62
CA ILE A 174 -17.38 9.22 9.76
C ILE A 174 -15.91 8.90 9.98
N TRP A 175 -15.61 7.69 10.46
CA TRP A 175 -14.24 7.21 10.58
C TRP A 175 -13.58 7.18 9.21
N THR A 176 -12.47 7.88 9.08
CA THR A 176 -11.78 8.06 7.81
C THR A 176 -10.39 7.46 7.87
N VAL A 177 -10.15 6.42 7.08
CA VAL A 177 -8.82 5.83 6.90
C VAL A 177 -8.22 6.36 5.61
N VAL A 178 -7.07 7.03 5.70
CA VAL A 178 -6.24 7.38 4.53
C VAL A 178 -5.01 6.49 4.57
N ASP A 179 -4.91 5.57 3.60
CA ASP A 179 -3.77 4.66 3.48
C ASP A 179 -2.69 5.27 2.59
N GLU A 180 -1.66 5.79 3.22
CA GLU A 180 -0.48 6.40 2.59
C GLU A 180 0.70 5.41 2.47
N SER A 181 0.44 4.10 2.39
CA SER A 181 1.48 3.04 2.42
C SER A 181 2.51 3.10 1.29
N PHE A 182 2.26 3.87 0.24
CA PHE A 182 3.18 4.06 -0.89
C PHE A 182 3.72 5.48 -1.01
N LEU A 183 3.31 6.39 -0.14
CA LEU A 183 3.61 7.80 -0.29
C LEU A 183 5.10 8.13 -0.09
N ASP A 184 5.86 7.30 0.66
CA ASP A 184 7.31 7.46 0.84
C ASP A 184 8.11 7.42 -0.48
N PHE A 185 7.55 6.85 -1.56
CA PHE A 185 8.16 6.84 -2.89
C PHE A 185 8.15 8.21 -3.58
N LEU A 186 7.32 9.16 -3.14
CA LEU A 186 7.21 10.48 -3.74
C LEU A 186 8.21 11.45 -3.10
N PRO A 187 8.96 12.22 -3.89
CA PRO A 187 9.90 13.21 -3.37
C PRO A 187 9.20 14.41 -2.71
N ASP A 188 7.98 14.70 -3.16
CA ASP A 188 7.14 15.83 -2.77
C ASP A 188 5.90 15.37 -1.96
N GLU A 189 6.06 14.35 -1.12
CA GLU A 189 4.97 13.72 -0.36
C GLU A 189 4.11 14.69 0.45
N GLU A 190 4.67 15.86 0.83
CA GLU A 190 3.96 16.90 1.57
C GLU A 190 2.78 17.50 0.78
N ASN A 191 2.81 17.40 -0.55
CA ASN A 191 1.70 17.83 -1.41
C ASN A 191 0.50 16.87 -1.40
N TYR A 192 0.64 15.71 -0.73
CA TYR A 192 -0.36 14.63 -0.78
C TYR A 192 -0.74 14.09 0.59
N THR A 193 0.15 14.22 1.58
CA THR A 193 -0.12 13.69 2.92
C THR A 193 -1.09 14.55 3.71
N VAL A 194 -1.90 13.90 4.54
CA VAL A 194 -2.77 14.55 5.53
C VAL A 194 -2.43 14.12 6.97
N ARG A 195 -1.26 13.51 7.17
CA ARG A 195 -0.83 12.96 8.46
C ARG A 195 -0.76 13.97 9.61
N ASP A 196 -0.47 15.24 9.31
CA ASP A 196 -0.39 16.33 10.28
C ASP A 196 -1.76 16.94 10.62
N LEU A 197 -2.79 16.66 9.81
CA LEU A 197 -4.15 17.12 10.05
C LEU A 197 -4.88 16.33 11.14
N VAL A 198 -4.33 15.20 11.57
CA VAL A 198 -4.96 14.33 12.60
C VAL A 198 -5.19 15.02 13.93
N SER A 199 -4.46 16.11 14.23
CA SER A 199 -4.71 16.94 15.42
C SER A 199 -6.04 17.70 15.35
N GLN A 200 -6.54 17.97 14.14
CA GLN A 200 -7.75 18.75 13.87
C GLN A 200 -8.98 17.87 13.66
N TYR A 201 -8.79 16.61 13.25
CA TYR A 201 -9.87 15.68 12.87
C TYR A 201 -9.83 14.42 13.73
N LYS A 202 -10.82 14.26 14.61
CA LYS A 202 -10.89 13.16 15.60
C LYS A 202 -11.19 11.81 14.98
N TYR A 203 -11.81 11.80 13.81
CA TYR A 203 -12.22 10.59 13.09
C TYR A 203 -11.22 10.19 12.00
N LEU A 204 -10.09 10.91 11.86
CA LEU A 204 -9.06 10.63 10.86
C LEU A 204 -7.99 9.68 11.40
N LEU A 205 -7.72 8.61 10.64
CA LEU A 205 -6.59 7.68 10.81
C LEU A 205 -5.76 7.69 9.53
N VAL A 206 -4.51 8.12 9.58
CA VAL A 206 -3.59 8.05 8.44
C VAL A 206 -2.61 6.91 8.66
N VAL A 207 -2.57 5.95 7.74
CA VAL A 207 -1.79 4.72 7.88
C VAL A 207 -0.59 4.73 6.94
N ARG A 208 0.57 4.31 7.42
CA ARG A 208 1.82 4.16 6.66
C ARG A 208 2.40 2.76 6.79
N SER A 209 2.99 2.26 5.71
CA SER A 209 3.67 0.96 5.68
C SER A 209 5.18 1.13 5.53
N LEU A 210 5.95 0.68 6.50
CA LEU A 210 7.41 0.65 6.39
C LEU A 210 7.93 -0.60 5.66
N THR A 211 7.04 -1.39 5.04
CA THR A 211 7.39 -2.64 4.38
C THR A 211 7.78 -2.48 2.91
N LYS A 212 7.22 -1.47 2.22
CA LYS A 212 7.34 -1.31 0.76
C LYS A 212 8.59 -0.55 0.37
N PHE A 213 8.68 0.70 0.84
CA PHE A 213 9.78 1.60 0.55
C PHE A 213 11.11 1.10 1.11
N TYR A 214 11.10 0.51 2.31
CA TYR A 214 12.30 -0.01 2.97
C TYR A 214 12.61 -1.47 2.64
N ALA A 215 11.88 -2.10 1.72
CA ALA A 215 12.08 -3.47 1.24
C ALA A 215 12.17 -4.52 2.37
N MET A 216 11.34 -4.40 3.41
CA MET A 216 11.32 -5.32 4.55
C MET A 216 9.92 -5.89 4.87
N PRO A 217 9.19 -6.44 3.86
CA PRO A 217 7.81 -6.88 4.06
C PRO A 217 7.69 -8.04 5.07
N GLY A 218 8.71 -8.88 5.18
CA GLY A 218 8.74 -10.01 6.13
C GLY A 218 8.81 -9.60 7.60
N LEU A 219 9.29 -8.40 7.92
CA LEU A 219 9.37 -7.90 9.29
C LEU A 219 8.03 -7.40 9.83
N ARG A 220 7.06 -7.09 8.96
CA ARG A 220 5.72 -6.64 9.35
C ARG A 220 5.75 -5.37 10.20
N LEU A 221 6.07 -4.22 9.61
CA LEU A 221 6.10 -2.94 10.31
C LEU A 221 5.27 -1.88 9.58
N GLY A 222 4.40 -1.21 10.32
CA GLY A 222 3.63 -0.05 9.88
C GLY A 222 3.32 0.84 11.08
N PHE A 223 2.79 2.01 10.81
CA PHE A 223 2.27 2.89 11.84
C PHE A 223 1.06 3.67 11.33
N ALA A 224 0.28 4.19 12.25
CA ALA A 224 -0.74 5.19 11.96
C ALA A 224 -0.46 6.46 12.74
N SER A 225 -0.90 7.59 12.17
CA SER A 225 -1.11 8.83 12.90
C SER A 225 -2.60 9.09 13.07
N ALA A 226 -3.00 9.57 14.25
CA ALA A 226 -4.38 9.88 14.59
C ALA A 226 -4.45 10.91 15.72
N HIS A 227 -5.65 11.47 15.95
CA HIS A 227 -5.88 12.28 17.13
C HIS A 227 -5.58 11.48 18.40
N PRO A 228 -4.93 12.06 19.45
CA PRO A 228 -4.51 11.33 20.66
C PRO A 228 -5.62 10.51 21.32
N THR A 229 -6.86 11.00 21.29
CA THR A 229 -8.02 10.26 21.86
C THR A 229 -8.31 8.97 21.07
N LEU A 230 -8.12 8.96 19.75
CA LEU A 230 -8.27 7.78 18.94
C LEU A 230 -7.09 6.81 19.17
N VAL A 231 -5.86 7.32 19.23
CA VAL A 231 -4.67 6.51 19.56
C VAL A 231 -4.89 5.75 20.88
N GLN A 232 -5.27 6.46 21.97
CA GLN A 232 -5.55 5.84 23.26
C GLN A 232 -6.65 4.78 23.20
N ARG A 233 -7.69 5.00 22.39
CA ARG A 233 -8.78 4.03 22.19
C ARG A 233 -8.29 2.78 21.47
N LEU A 234 -7.48 2.95 20.43
CA LEU A 234 -6.92 1.85 19.64
C LEU A 234 -5.87 1.06 20.43
N GLU A 235 -5.02 1.71 21.23
CA GLU A 235 -4.02 1.04 22.08
C GLU A 235 -4.66 0.06 23.07
N ARG A 236 -5.88 0.30 23.54
CA ARG A 236 -6.60 -0.64 24.44
C ARG A 236 -7.01 -1.94 23.74
N GLY A 237 -7.19 -1.92 22.42
CA GLY A 237 -7.57 -3.09 21.61
C GLY A 237 -6.39 -3.82 21.00
N ARG A 238 -5.17 -3.31 21.16
CA ARG A 238 -3.96 -3.81 20.53
C ARG A 238 -3.21 -4.76 21.48
N ASP A 239 -2.60 -5.82 20.91
CA ASP A 239 -1.63 -6.64 21.65
C ASP A 239 -0.44 -5.78 22.12
N VAL A 240 -0.04 -5.95 23.35
CA VAL A 240 1.04 -5.17 23.98
C VAL A 240 2.40 -5.38 23.29
N TRP A 241 2.63 -6.55 22.69
CA TRP A 241 3.86 -6.91 21.96
C TRP A 241 3.67 -7.07 20.44
N ASN A 242 2.70 -6.39 19.86
CA ASN A 242 2.32 -6.55 18.45
C ASN A 242 3.44 -6.32 17.44
N VAL A 243 4.45 -5.50 17.76
CA VAL A 243 5.61 -5.25 16.89
C VAL A 243 6.84 -5.94 17.45
N ASN A 244 7.38 -6.90 16.72
CA ASN A 244 8.54 -7.69 17.12
C ASN A 244 9.83 -6.84 17.24
N SER A 245 10.80 -7.30 18.05
CA SER A 245 12.03 -6.58 18.37
C SER A 245 12.89 -6.28 17.15
N LEU A 246 12.99 -7.20 16.19
CA LEU A 246 13.76 -7.00 14.94
C LEU A 246 13.13 -5.95 14.05
N ALA A 247 11.79 -5.91 13.95
CA ALA A 247 11.08 -4.86 13.22
C ALA A 247 11.29 -3.49 13.86
N GLN A 248 11.28 -3.41 15.20
CA GLN A 248 11.56 -2.16 15.91
C GLN A 248 12.99 -1.66 15.62
N ALA A 249 13.99 -2.52 15.72
CA ALA A 249 15.39 -2.17 15.47
C ALA A 249 15.62 -1.79 13.99
N ALA A 250 15.09 -2.58 13.06
CA ALA A 250 15.16 -2.31 11.62
C ALA A 250 14.50 -0.99 11.23
N GLY A 251 13.32 -0.69 11.82
CA GLY A 251 12.61 0.56 11.60
C GLY A 251 13.43 1.78 12.02
N VAL A 252 14.08 1.73 13.19
CA VAL A 252 14.97 2.80 13.67
C VAL A 252 16.12 3.04 12.68
N ALA A 253 16.77 1.98 12.22
CA ALA A 253 17.87 2.09 11.26
C ALA A 253 17.37 2.66 9.92
N ALA A 254 16.30 2.10 9.37
CA ALA A 254 15.74 2.46 8.07
C ALA A 254 15.35 3.95 7.98
N LEU A 255 14.70 4.49 9.01
CA LEU A 255 14.28 5.90 9.07
C LEU A 255 15.45 6.90 9.07
N GLY A 256 16.65 6.46 9.49
CA GLY A 256 17.88 7.29 9.48
C GLY A 256 18.58 7.39 8.14
N LEU A 257 18.25 6.54 7.15
CA LEU A 257 19.03 6.37 5.90
C LEU A 257 18.67 7.37 4.81
N LYS A 258 18.94 8.66 5.01
CA LYS A 258 18.60 9.73 4.06
C LYS A 258 19.12 9.50 2.64
N ALA A 259 20.34 8.94 2.50
CA ALA A 259 20.92 8.62 1.20
C ALA A 259 20.16 7.52 0.47
N TYR A 260 19.72 6.46 1.19
CA TYR A 260 18.87 5.41 0.65
C TYR A 260 17.51 5.97 0.21
N HIS A 261 16.88 6.84 1.01
CA HIS A 261 15.60 7.46 0.67
C HIS A 261 15.70 8.25 -0.63
N LYS A 262 16.69 9.12 -0.74
CA LYS A 262 16.92 9.93 -1.96
C LYS A 262 17.14 9.02 -3.18
N ARG A 263 18.08 8.07 -3.08
CA ARG A 263 18.40 7.14 -4.17
C ARG A 263 17.19 6.30 -4.59
N SER A 264 16.38 5.84 -3.63
CA SER A 264 15.18 5.06 -3.89
C SER A 264 14.15 5.85 -4.68
N ARG A 265 13.87 7.09 -4.30
CA ARG A 265 12.93 7.98 -4.98
C ARG A 265 13.39 8.30 -6.40
N GLU A 266 14.64 8.72 -6.57
CA GLU A 266 15.23 9.01 -7.88
C GLU A 266 15.21 7.79 -8.80
N PHE A 267 15.59 6.62 -8.28
CA PHE A 267 15.63 5.38 -9.04
C PHE A 267 14.23 4.96 -9.48
N VAL A 268 13.28 4.91 -8.54
CA VAL A 268 11.89 4.49 -8.84
C VAL A 268 11.24 5.46 -9.81
N GLN A 269 11.46 6.76 -9.68
CA GLN A 269 10.92 7.75 -10.63
C GLN A 269 11.43 7.49 -12.05
N ALA A 270 12.74 7.33 -12.23
CA ALA A 270 13.34 7.10 -13.55
C ALA A 270 12.87 5.77 -14.17
N GLU A 271 12.86 4.68 -13.39
CA GLU A 271 12.44 3.37 -13.89
C GLU A 271 10.92 3.30 -14.15
N LYS A 272 10.11 3.96 -13.33
CA LYS A 272 8.65 4.06 -13.51
C LYS A 272 8.30 4.74 -14.82
N ASP A 273 8.92 5.89 -15.10
CA ASP A 273 8.64 6.67 -16.30
C ASP A 273 9.07 5.89 -17.56
N TRP A 274 10.28 5.31 -17.50
CA TRP A 274 10.78 4.47 -18.58
C TRP A 274 9.90 3.23 -18.84
N LEU A 275 9.52 2.52 -17.78
CA LEU A 275 8.68 1.32 -17.91
C LEU A 275 7.28 1.66 -18.44
N TYR A 276 6.70 2.77 -18.00
CA TYR A 276 5.41 3.25 -18.49
C TYR A 276 5.45 3.53 -20.00
N GLU A 277 6.49 4.23 -20.48
CA GLU A 277 6.69 4.50 -21.92
C GLU A 277 6.83 3.19 -22.73
N ARG A 278 7.60 2.23 -22.23
CA ARG A 278 7.80 0.95 -22.91
C ARG A 278 6.52 0.12 -22.96
N LEU A 279 5.79 0.02 -21.86
CA LEU A 279 4.49 -0.67 -21.84
C LEU A 279 3.48 0.00 -22.79
N SER A 280 3.49 1.34 -22.88
CA SER A 280 2.62 2.08 -23.79
C SER A 280 2.94 1.84 -25.27
N ALA A 281 4.16 1.42 -25.60
CA ALA A 281 4.59 1.11 -26.97
C ALA A 281 4.21 -0.31 -27.42
N ILE A 282 3.84 -1.22 -26.49
CA ILE A 282 3.43 -2.58 -26.83
C ILE A 282 1.97 -2.56 -27.29
N LYS A 283 1.72 -3.04 -28.49
CA LYS A 283 0.36 -3.10 -29.06
C LYS A 283 -0.55 -3.98 -28.18
N GLY A 284 -1.74 -3.48 -27.88
CA GLY A 284 -2.72 -4.20 -27.05
C GLY A 284 -2.60 -3.91 -25.55
N LEU A 285 -1.54 -3.24 -25.10
CA LEU A 285 -1.41 -2.80 -23.71
C LEU A 285 -1.80 -1.32 -23.56
N ARG A 286 -2.58 -1.02 -22.53
CA ARG A 286 -2.95 0.35 -22.14
C ARG A 286 -2.62 0.56 -20.67
N PRO A 287 -1.38 1.00 -20.34
CA PRO A 287 -1.00 1.27 -18.96
C PRO A 287 -1.70 2.52 -18.42
N ILE A 288 -2.15 2.46 -17.18
CA ILE A 288 -2.68 3.61 -16.44
C ILE A 288 -1.50 4.44 -15.94
N PRO A 289 -1.52 5.79 -16.07
CA PRO A 289 -0.42 6.64 -15.59
C PRO A 289 -0.11 6.41 -14.11
N PRO A 290 1.13 5.96 -13.78
CA PRO A 290 1.48 5.61 -12.41
C PRO A 290 1.99 6.81 -11.61
N SER A 291 1.70 6.87 -10.31
CA SER A 291 2.33 7.82 -9.39
C SER A 291 3.51 7.23 -8.62
N VAL A 292 3.50 5.91 -8.38
CA VAL A 292 4.46 5.22 -7.49
C VAL A 292 5.08 3.99 -8.16
N ASN A 293 5.62 3.06 -7.39
CA ASN A 293 6.43 1.92 -7.83
C ASN A 293 5.64 0.75 -8.44
N PHE A 294 4.49 0.99 -9.03
CA PHE A 294 3.72 -0.01 -9.78
C PHE A 294 2.86 0.62 -10.87
N ILE A 295 2.54 -0.17 -11.89
CA ILE A 295 1.73 0.25 -13.04
C ILE A 295 0.60 -0.75 -13.21
N MET A 296 -0.65 -0.28 -13.24
CA MET A 296 -1.81 -1.05 -13.65
C MET A 296 -1.94 -0.97 -15.17
N VAL A 297 -2.15 -2.09 -15.83
CA VAL A 297 -2.19 -2.19 -17.30
C VAL A 297 -3.48 -2.88 -17.73
N ASN A 298 -4.26 -2.22 -18.57
CA ASN A 298 -5.36 -2.86 -19.29
C ASN A 298 -4.79 -3.71 -20.42
N VAL A 299 -5.24 -4.97 -20.51
CA VAL A 299 -4.77 -5.95 -21.50
C VAL A 299 -5.89 -6.47 -22.42
N GLU A 300 -7.07 -5.84 -22.41
CA GLU A 300 -8.25 -6.27 -23.18
C GLU A 300 -7.95 -6.38 -24.69
N ASP A 301 -7.17 -5.44 -25.23
CA ASP A 301 -6.89 -5.37 -26.68
C ASP A 301 -5.82 -6.40 -27.13
N THR A 302 -5.26 -7.19 -26.22
CA THR A 302 -4.36 -8.32 -26.55
C THR A 302 -5.12 -9.54 -27.04
N GLY A 303 -6.42 -9.62 -26.79
CA GLY A 303 -7.24 -10.80 -27.02
C GLY A 303 -7.09 -11.92 -25.99
N LEU A 304 -6.25 -11.72 -24.94
CA LEU A 304 -6.07 -12.63 -23.82
C LEU A 304 -6.83 -12.11 -22.59
N THR A 305 -7.30 -13.02 -21.76
CA THR A 305 -7.71 -12.66 -20.39
C THR A 305 -6.48 -12.36 -19.54
N SER A 306 -6.65 -11.53 -18.48
CA SER A 306 -5.56 -11.25 -17.54
C SER A 306 -5.04 -12.52 -16.86
N GLY A 307 -5.93 -13.51 -16.61
CA GLY A 307 -5.56 -14.82 -16.09
C GLY A 307 -4.71 -15.65 -17.04
N GLU A 308 -5.02 -15.69 -18.35
CA GLU A 308 -4.21 -16.37 -19.36
C GLU A 308 -2.84 -15.72 -19.51
N LEU A 309 -2.79 -14.38 -19.58
CA LEU A 309 -1.55 -13.64 -19.68
C LEU A 309 -0.65 -13.89 -18.46
N THR A 310 -1.19 -13.79 -17.25
CA THR A 310 -0.42 -14.05 -16.02
C THR A 310 0.03 -15.50 -15.91
N ALA A 311 -0.75 -16.47 -16.40
CA ALA A 311 -0.34 -17.88 -16.45
C ALA A 311 0.84 -18.08 -17.42
N GLN A 312 0.83 -17.45 -18.59
CA GLN A 312 1.93 -17.52 -19.56
C GLN A 312 3.21 -16.85 -19.03
N MET A 313 3.09 -15.67 -18.38
CA MET A 313 4.21 -15.01 -17.70
C MET A 313 4.81 -15.92 -16.62
N ARG A 314 3.94 -16.59 -15.83
CA ARG A 314 4.36 -17.53 -14.79
C ARG A 314 5.16 -18.72 -15.36
N GLN A 315 4.80 -19.24 -16.54
CA GLN A 315 5.56 -20.29 -17.23
C GLN A 315 6.98 -19.84 -17.62
N GLN A 316 7.18 -18.52 -17.79
CA GLN A 316 8.49 -17.93 -18.04
C GLN A 316 9.25 -17.52 -16.77
N GLY A 317 8.76 -17.92 -15.58
CA GLY A 317 9.38 -17.59 -14.29
C GLY A 317 9.11 -16.17 -13.81
N ILE A 318 8.13 -15.45 -14.39
CA ILE A 318 7.79 -14.07 -14.06
C ILE A 318 6.41 -14.02 -13.41
N LEU A 319 6.34 -13.44 -12.21
CA LEU A 319 5.09 -13.23 -11.51
C LEU A 319 4.60 -11.80 -11.75
N VAL A 320 3.41 -11.66 -12.32
CA VAL A 320 2.67 -10.40 -12.39
C VAL A 320 1.36 -10.54 -11.62
N ARG A 321 0.76 -9.44 -11.19
CA ARG A 321 -0.49 -9.47 -10.42
C ARG A 321 -1.69 -9.46 -11.37
N ASP A 322 -2.47 -10.54 -11.41
CA ASP A 322 -3.78 -10.57 -12.03
C ASP A 322 -4.77 -9.73 -11.20
N CYS A 323 -5.42 -8.76 -11.82
CA CYS A 323 -6.37 -7.87 -11.14
C CYS A 323 -7.83 -8.31 -11.31
N ALA A 324 -8.13 -9.45 -11.91
CA ALA A 324 -9.50 -9.91 -12.15
C ALA A 324 -10.32 -10.14 -10.87
N ASN A 325 -9.65 -10.36 -9.72
CA ASN A 325 -10.31 -10.56 -8.43
C ASN A 325 -10.47 -9.27 -7.60
N TYR A 326 -10.11 -8.11 -8.14
CA TYR A 326 -10.43 -6.84 -7.47
C TYR A 326 -11.90 -6.49 -7.69
N THR A 327 -12.61 -6.21 -6.60
CA THR A 327 -13.98 -5.65 -6.68
C THR A 327 -13.96 -4.38 -7.53
N GLY A 328 -14.92 -4.24 -8.45
CA GLY A 328 -15.00 -3.14 -9.41
C GLY A 328 -14.23 -3.36 -10.73
N LEU A 329 -13.57 -4.51 -10.90
CA LEU A 329 -12.92 -4.93 -12.15
C LEU A 329 -13.51 -6.23 -12.72
N GLU A 330 -14.69 -6.65 -12.27
CA GLU A 330 -15.35 -7.86 -12.73
C GLU A 330 -15.54 -7.83 -14.26
N GLY A 331 -15.03 -8.85 -14.95
CA GLY A 331 -15.09 -8.95 -16.42
C GLY A 331 -14.11 -8.06 -17.18
N ARG A 332 -13.31 -7.25 -16.48
CA ARG A 332 -12.27 -6.40 -17.08
C ARG A 332 -10.91 -7.09 -17.00
N GLN A 333 -10.07 -6.82 -17.97
CA GLN A 333 -8.78 -7.49 -18.12
C GLN A 333 -7.63 -6.53 -17.74
N TYR A 334 -7.22 -6.60 -16.47
CA TYR A 334 -6.11 -5.79 -15.94
C TYR A 334 -5.07 -6.66 -15.27
N ILE A 335 -3.82 -6.31 -15.46
CA ILE A 335 -2.70 -6.77 -14.64
C ILE A 335 -2.09 -5.57 -13.89
N ARG A 336 -1.31 -5.84 -12.83
CA ARG A 336 -0.46 -4.84 -12.20
C ARG A 336 0.97 -5.38 -12.15
N VAL A 337 1.93 -4.55 -12.56
CA VAL A 337 3.36 -4.83 -12.52
C VAL A 337 4.07 -3.86 -11.59
N ALA A 338 4.96 -4.36 -10.75
CA ALA A 338 5.84 -3.52 -9.93
C ALA A 338 6.94 -2.91 -10.82
N VAL A 339 7.43 -1.73 -10.43
CA VAL A 339 8.65 -1.15 -11.01
C VAL A 339 9.85 -1.81 -10.37
N ARG A 340 10.73 -2.38 -11.21
CA ARG A 340 11.93 -3.10 -10.74
C ARG A 340 13.20 -2.49 -11.34
N THR A 341 14.33 -3.20 -11.26
CA THR A 341 15.58 -2.75 -11.90
C THR A 341 15.46 -2.79 -13.41
N ARG A 342 16.25 -1.96 -14.14
CA ARG A 342 16.23 -1.87 -15.60
C ARG A 342 16.31 -3.24 -16.26
N GLY A 343 17.29 -4.07 -15.88
CA GLY A 343 17.48 -5.39 -16.48
C GLY A 343 16.29 -6.34 -16.20
N GLU A 344 15.68 -6.26 -15.01
CA GLU A 344 14.47 -7.03 -14.70
C GLU A 344 13.27 -6.53 -15.50
N ASN A 345 13.10 -5.21 -15.62
CA ASN A 345 12.04 -4.59 -16.42
C ASN A 345 12.16 -4.99 -17.91
N GLU A 346 13.36 -5.00 -18.47
CA GLU A 346 13.63 -5.46 -19.86
C GLU A 346 13.28 -6.93 -20.07
N GLN A 347 13.61 -7.80 -19.09
CA GLN A 347 13.24 -9.21 -19.16
C GLN A 347 11.73 -9.40 -19.14
N MET A 348 11.02 -8.68 -18.28
CA MET A 348 9.55 -8.72 -18.18
C MET A 348 8.91 -8.22 -19.48
N LEU A 349 9.38 -7.09 -20.05
CA LEU A 349 8.86 -6.53 -21.32
C LEU A 349 9.07 -7.51 -22.46
N LYS A 350 10.26 -8.12 -22.60
CA LYS A 350 10.54 -9.12 -23.62
C LYS A 350 9.59 -10.32 -23.52
N ALA A 351 9.29 -10.77 -22.32
CA ALA A 351 8.34 -11.84 -22.10
C ALA A 351 6.92 -11.44 -22.48
N LEU A 352 6.48 -10.23 -22.13
CA LEU A 352 5.18 -9.68 -22.54
C LEU A 352 5.06 -9.56 -24.06
N GLU A 353 6.05 -8.98 -24.75
CA GLU A 353 6.07 -8.84 -26.22
C GLU A 353 6.00 -10.18 -26.96
N ALA A 354 6.49 -11.25 -26.35
CA ALA A 354 6.42 -12.60 -26.91
C ALA A 354 5.06 -13.28 -26.73
N ILE A 355 4.23 -12.77 -25.81
CA ILE A 355 2.91 -13.33 -25.46
C ILE A 355 1.77 -12.61 -26.18
N VAL A 356 1.91 -11.28 -26.41
CA VAL A 356 0.82 -10.42 -26.91
C VAL A 356 0.93 -10.07 -28.39
#